data_3805203a03650a45e72f39ddc6a3c2a8
#
_entry.id   3805203a03650a45e72f39ddc6a3c2a8
#
_cell.length_a   1.000
_cell.length_b   1.000
_cell.length_c   1.000
_cell.angle_alpha   90.00
_cell.angle_beta   90.00
_cell.angle_gamma   90.00
#
_symmetry.space_group_name_H-M   'P 1'
#
loop_
_entity.id
_entity.type
_entity.pdbx_description
1 polymer ?
#
loop_
_entity_poly.entity_id
_entity_poly.type
_entity_poly.pdbx_seq_one_letter_code
_entity_poly.pdbx_strand_id
1 'polypeptide(L)'
;MEANMPVRPDDLFDVRALLTDEERAEQDAVARFTDTRVIPAIGDGFDAGRFAREWIPELAELGLLGASLPARDGGAGLGAVSYGLICQELERGDSGLRSFVSVQSSLCMYPIHAYGSDEQRQRWLPEMAAGRVIGCFGLSEAQGGSDPAAMTTRAVREGDGWRLNGAKLWITNGSIAGLAIIWAHTDDGVRRFLVGTDSAGFSAHDIGHKMSLRTSVTSGLFLDNVFVPEQMRLPRAAGSKAPLSCRNQARYGIAWGAIGAAVACLREALAYAGERILFGRPLAATQSARIKLADMARRIPPPSCSPCSLGA
;
A
#
# COMPACT_ATOMS: atom_id res chain seq x y z
N MET A 1 -13.78 11.93 -40.20
CA MET A 1 -14.79 12.37 -39.20
C MET A 1 -14.34 11.74 -37.89
N GLU A 2 -13.50 12.45 -37.15
CA GLU A 2 -13.09 12.01 -35.80
C GLU A 2 -14.34 12.01 -34.92
N ALA A 3 -14.70 10.86 -34.41
CA ALA A 3 -15.76 10.75 -33.44
C ALA A 3 -15.35 11.63 -32.23
N ASN A 4 -16.18 12.63 -31.94
CA ASN A 4 -16.01 13.53 -30.79
C ASN A 4 -16.09 12.66 -29.52
N MET A 5 -14.96 12.14 -29.06
CA MET A 5 -14.91 11.37 -27.81
C MET A 5 -15.37 12.29 -26.70
N PRO A 6 -16.28 11.85 -25.84
CA PRO A 6 -16.74 12.67 -24.73
C PRO A 6 -15.53 13.00 -23.83
N VAL A 7 -15.34 14.29 -23.59
CA VAL A 7 -14.29 14.78 -22.66
C VAL A 7 -14.52 14.16 -21.30
N ARG A 8 -13.54 13.43 -20.80
CA ARG A 8 -13.56 12.84 -19.46
C ARG A 8 -13.01 13.87 -18.46
N PRO A 9 -13.82 14.36 -17.51
CA PRO A 9 -13.37 15.39 -16.57
C PRO A 9 -12.20 14.94 -15.66
N ASP A 10 -12.05 13.63 -15.48
CA ASP A 10 -10.99 12.99 -14.69
C ASP A 10 -9.77 12.58 -15.54
N ASP A 11 -9.83 12.80 -16.84
CA ASP A 11 -8.74 12.55 -17.79
C ASP A 11 -8.77 13.57 -18.94
N LEU A 12 -8.58 14.85 -18.62
CA LEU A 12 -8.65 15.96 -19.57
C LEU A 12 -7.59 15.90 -20.68
N PHE A 13 -6.51 15.16 -20.46
CA PHE A 13 -5.38 15.05 -21.37
C PHE A 13 -5.37 13.75 -22.17
N ASP A 14 -6.42 12.92 -22.00
CA ASP A 14 -6.55 11.60 -22.63
C ASP A 14 -5.31 10.72 -22.40
N VAL A 15 -4.80 10.75 -21.18
CA VAL A 15 -3.59 10.01 -20.83
C VAL A 15 -3.79 8.51 -20.92
N ARG A 16 -5.03 8.05 -20.75
CA ARG A 16 -5.38 6.65 -20.93
C ARG A 16 -5.07 6.14 -22.34
N ALA A 17 -5.08 7.01 -23.36
CA ALA A 17 -4.68 6.65 -24.72
C ALA A 17 -3.20 6.27 -24.86
N LEU A 18 -2.35 6.71 -23.91
CA LEU A 18 -0.91 6.37 -23.86
C LEU A 18 -0.62 4.99 -23.27
N LEU A 19 -1.61 4.39 -22.61
CA LEU A 19 -1.45 3.06 -22.00
C LEU A 19 -1.48 1.97 -23.09
N THR A 20 -0.78 0.87 -22.84
CA THR A 20 -0.90 -0.36 -23.62
C THR A 20 -2.28 -1.00 -23.42
N ASP A 21 -2.65 -1.94 -24.26
CA ASP A 21 -3.91 -2.68 -24.10
C ASP A 21 -3.94 -3.49 -22.81
N GLU A 22 -2.79 -4.05 -22.41
CA GLU A 22 -2.61 -4.79 -21.17
C GLU A 22 -2.79 -3.88 -19.95
N GLU A 23 -2.12 -2.72 -19.90
CA GLU A 23 -2.25 -1.74 -18.82
C GLU A 23 -3.69 -1.22 -18.69
N ARG A 24 -4.38 -1.01 -19.82
CA ARG A 24 -5.81 -0.65 -19.80
C ARG A 24 -6.68 -1.76 -19.22
N ALA A 25 -6.44 -3.00 -19.63
CA ALA A 25 -7.21 -4.15 -19.13
C ALA A 25 -7.00 -4.37 -17.62
N GLU A 26 -5.79 -4.20 -17.14
CA GLU A 26 -5.44 -4.26 -15.72
C GLU A 26 -6.14 -3.14 -14.93
N GLN A 27 -6.04 -1.88 -15.40
CA GLN A 27 -6.75 -0.76 -14.79
C GLN A 27 -8.26 -1.03 -14.72
N ASP A 28 -8.87 -1.51 -15.82
CA ASP A 28 -10.30 -1.78 -15.88
C ASP A 28 -10.73 -2.92 -14.94
N ALA A 29 -9.88 -3.93 -14.75
CA ALA A 29 -10.16 -5.01 -13.82
C ALA A 29 -10.20 -4.50 -12.37
N VAL A 30 -9.21 -3.70 -11.97
CA VAL A 30 -9.16 -3.12 -10.61
C VAL A 30 -10.25 -2.06 -10.43
N ALA A 31 -10.55 -1.25 -11.45
CA ALA A 31 -11.65 -0.29 -11.41
C ALA A 31 -12.99 -0.99 -11.17
N ARG A 32 -13.27 -2.09 -11.89
CA ARG A 32 -14.51 -2.89 -11.65
C ARG A 32 -14.59 -3.43 -10.24
N PHE A 33 -13.50 -3.99 -9.72
CA PHE A 33 -13.46 -4.44 -8.32
C PHE A 33 -13.76 -3.28 -7.36
N THR A 34 -13.13 -2.14 -7.54
CA THR A 34 -13.33 -0.94 -6.73
C THR A 34 -14.77 -0.45 -6.79
N ASP A 35 -15.36 -0.35 -8.01
CA ASP A 35 -16.71 0.17 -8.21
C ASP A 35 -17.80 -0.78 -7.69
N THR A 36 -17.58 -2.10 -7.80
CA THR A 36 -18.63 -3.08 -7.48
C THR A 36 -18.51 -3.67 -6.09
N ARG A 37 -17.30 -3.69 -5.50
CA ARG A 37 -17.05 -4.32 -4.20
C ARG A 37 -16.68 -3.30 -3.11
N VAL A 38 -15.80 -2.35 -3.43
CA VAL A 38 -15.23 -1.46 -2.42
C VAL A 38 -16.15 -0.27 -2.14
N ILE A 39 -16.44 0.55 -3.14
CA ILE A 39 -17.20 1.79 -2.98
C ILE A 39 -18.56 1.57 -2.31
N PRO A 40 -19.36 0.53 -2.66
CA PRO A 40 -20.67 0.33 -2.02
C PRO A 40 -20.60 -0.06 -0.54
N ALA A 41 -19.47 -0.63 -0.07
CA ALA A 41 -19.34 -1.19 1.27
C ALA A 41 -18.41 -0.42 2.21
N ILE A 42 -17.59 0.51 1.65
CA ILE A 42 -16.51 1.11 2.42
C ILE A 42 -16.99 2.09 3.48
N GLY A 43 -18.14 2.75 3.27
CA GLY A 43 -18.70 3.70 4.24
C GLY A 43 -18.88 3.09 5.62
N ASP A 44 -19.55 1.95 5.69
CA ASP A 44 -19.76 1.20 6.95
C ASP A 44 -18.44 0.74 7.56
N GLY A 45 -17.49 0.29 6.73
CA GLY A 45 -16.16 -0.10 7.16
C GLY A 45 -15.38 1.08 7.75
N PHE A 46 -15.45 2.24 7.11
CA PHE A 46 -14.80 3.48 7.58
C PHE A 46 -15.38 3.94 8.92
N ASP A 47 -16.71 3.97 9.06
CA ASP A 47 -17.39 4.38 10.29
C ASP A 47 -17.06 3.44 11.46
N ALA A 48 -17.03 2.15 11.19
CA ALA A 48 -16.65 1.13 12.17
C ALA A 48 -15.13 1.07 12.46
N GLY A 49 -14.30 1.68 11.61
CA GLY A 49 -12.83 1.52 11.68
C GLY A 49 -12.37 0.09 11.39
N ARG A 50 -13.07 -0.63 10.50
CA ARG A 50 -12.86 -2.05 10.21
C ARG A 50 -12.25 -2.26 8.83
N PHE A 51 -11.17 -3.03 8.76
CA PHE A 51 -10.61 -3.53 7.51
C PHE A 51 -11.40 -4.74 7.01
N ALA A 52 -11.75 -4.74 5.74
CA ALA A 52 -12.50 -5.83 5.09
C ALA A 52 -11.56 -6.98 4.69
N ARG A 53 -11.25 -7.86 5.66
CA ARG A 53 -10.38 -9.04 5.43
C ARG A 53 -10.94 -10.00 4.39
N GLU A 54 -12.24 -10.00 4.20
CA GLU A 54 -12.99 -10.78 3.20
C GLU A 54 -12.59 -10.46 1.75
N TRP A 55 -11.96 -9.31 1.48
CA TRP A 55 -11.47 -8.96 0.16
C TRP A 55 -10.07 -9.50 -0.16
N ILE A 56 -9.34 -10.02 0.83
CA ILE A 56 -7.97 -10.50 0.63
C ILE A 56 -7.88 -11.60 -0.45
N PRO A 57 -8.77 -12.61 -0.48
CA PRO A 57 -8.75 -13.61 -1.55
C PRO A 57 -8.98 -13.01 -2.94
N GLU A 58 -9.92 -12.06 -3.08
CA GLU A 58 -10.21 -11.40 -4.35
C GLU A 58 -9.01 -10.55 -4.83
N LEU A 59 -8.33 -9.86 -3.90
CA LEU A 59 -7.10 -9.11 -4.22
C LEU A 59 -5.97 -10.04 -4.69
N ALA A 60 -5.85 -11.23 -4.11
CA ALA A 60 -4.88 -12.22 -4.51
C ALA A 60 -5.21 -12.82 -5.89
N GLU A 61 -6.48 -13.17 -6.14
CA GLU A 61 -6.96 -13.68 -7.44
C GLU A 61 -6.75 -12.67 -8.57
N LEU A 62 -6.88 -11.38 -8.30
CA LEU A 62 -6.59 -10.28 -9.23
C LEU A 62 -5.08 -10.04 -9.40
N GLY A 63 -4.21 -10.78 -8.71
CA GLY A 63 -2.75 -10.62 -8.79
C GLY A 63 -2.21 -9.33 -8.17
N LEU A 64 -2.97 -8.68 -7.28
CA LEU A 64 -2.59 -7.38 -6.72
C LEU A 64 -1.57 -7.48 -5.58
N LEU A 65 -1.44 -8.66 -4.96
CA LEU A 65 -0.47 -8.91 -3.90
C LEU A 65 0.87 -9.34 -4.51
N GLY A 66 1.84 -8.44 -4.49
CA GLY A 66 3.14 -8.67 -5.16
C GLY A 66 3.10 -8.46 -6.67
N ALA A 67 2.22 -7.60 -7.18
CA ALA A 67 1.97 -7.38 -8.60
C ALA A 67 3.26 -7.20 -9.44
N SER A 68 4.25 -6.47 -8.94
CA SER A 68 5.53 -6.22 -9.65
C SER A 68 6.58 -7.31 -9.44
N LEU A 69 6.32 -8.33 -8.62
CA LEU A 69 7.27 -9.43 -8.42
C LEU A 69 7.18 -10.42 -9.57
N PRO A 70 8.31 -11.08 -9.94
CA PRO A 70 8.30 -12.07 -11.02
C PRO A 70 7.43 -13.28 -10.67
N ALA A 71 6.90 -13.93 -11.70
CA ALA A 71 6.01 -15.11 -11.56
C ALA A 71 6.64 -16.26 -10.77
N ARG A 72 7.97 -16.47 -10.88
CA ARG A 72 8.69 -17.47 -10.08
C ARG A 72 8.59 -17.25 -8.57
N ASP A 73 8.30 -16.03 -8.13
CA ASP A 73 8.12 -15.62 -6.72
C ASP A 73 6.63 -15.47 -6.38
N GLY A 74 5.73 -15.92 -7.24
CA GLY A 74 4.28 -15.85 -7.06
C GLY A 74 3.66 -14.50 -7.45
N GLY A 75 4.43 -13.55 -7.95
CA GLY A 75 3.92 -12.24 -8.42
C GLY A 75 3.35 -12.30 -9.83
N ALA A 76 2.71 -11.22 -10.27
CA ALA A 76 2.14 -11.10 -11.60
C ALA A 76 3.15 -10.60 -12.66
N GLY A 77 4.34 -10.13 -12.26
CA GLY A 77 5.38 -9.64 -13.18
C GLY A 77 5.06 -8.32 -13.86
N LEU A 78 4.14 -7.53 -13.30
CA LEU A 78 3.64 -6.31 -13.91
C LEU A 78 4.67 -5.17 -13.87
N GLY A 79 4.56 -4.28 -14.86
CA GLY A 79 5.38 -3.08 -14.94
C GLY A 79 5.05 -2.03 -13.89
N ALA A 80 5.90 -0.99 -13.82
CA ALA A 80 5.73 0.09 -12.86
C ALA A 80 4.44 0.88 -13.11
N VAL A 81 4.06 1.10 -14.39
CA VAL A 81 2.82 1.80 -14.76
C VAL A 81 1.61 1.03 -14.27
N SER A 82 1.53 -0.28 -14.56
CA SER A 82 0.45 -1.16 -14.08
C SER A 82 0.32 -1.12 -12.56
N TYR A 83 1.42 -1.22 -11.82
CA TYR A 83 1.40 -1.09 -10.36
C TYR A 83 0.88 0.28 -9.89
N GLY A 84 1.25 1.34 -10.59
CA GLY A 84 0.74 2.69 -10.34
C GLY A 84 -0.78 2.77 -10.54
N LEU A 85 -1.29 2.26 -11.66
CA LEU A 85 -2.72 2.21 -11.97
C LEU A 85 -3.51 1.39 -10.95
N ILE A 86 -2.96 0.25 -10.50
CA ILE A 86 -3.54 -0.55 -9.41
C ILE A 86 -3.68 0.32 -8.14
N CYS A 87 -2.61 0.99 -7.74
CA CYS A 87 -2.64 1.86 -6.56
C CYS A 87 -3.65 3.01 -6.72
N GLN A 88 -3.74 3.60 -7.90
CA GLN A 88 -4.70 4.67 -8.22
C GLN A 88 -6.15 4.20 -8.06
N GLU A 89 -6.50 3.07 -8.66
CA GLU A 89 -7.88 2.57 -8.62
C GLU A 89 -8.28 2.08 -7.22
N LEU A 90 -7.39 1.43 -6.48
CA LEU A 90 -7.66 1.03 -5.11
C LEU A 90 -7.84 2.24 -4.18
N GLU A 91 -7.00 3.27 -4.29
CA GLU A 91 -7.10 4.49 -3.49
C GLU A 91 -8.37 5.29 -3.82
N ARG A 92 -8.84 5.23 -5.07
CA ARG A 92 -10.12 5.82 -5.48
C ARG A 92 -11.29 5.24 -4.68
N GLY A 93 -11.20 3.99 -4.29
CA GLY A 93 -12.15 3.33 -3.40
C GLY A 93 -11.88 3.58 -1.93
N ASP A 94 -10.64 3.30 -1.49
CA ASP A 94 -10.24 3.45 -0.08
C ASP A 94 -8.72 3.49 0.10
N SER A 95 -8.26 4.51 0.80
CA SER A 95 -6.84 4.66 1.16
C SER A 95 -6.30 3.53 2.06
N GLY A 96 -7.15 2.96 2.92
CA GLY A 96 -6.78 1.83 3.78
C GLY A 96 -6.52 0.57 2.98
N LEU A 97 -7.37 0.28 1.99
CA LEU A 97 -7.20 -0.87 1.10
C LEU A 97 -5.94 -0.75 0.24
N ARG A 98 -5.71 0.42 -0.38
CA ARG A 98 -4.46 0.65 -1.13
C ARG A 98 -3.24 0.51 -0.20
N SER A 99 -3.32 1.02 1.03
CA SER A 99 -2.25 0.90 2.03
C SER A 99 -1.95 -0.57 2.35
N PHE A 100 -2.98 -1.40 2.52
CA PHE A 100 -2.83 -2.85 2.73
C PHE A 100 -2.02 -3.50 1.59
N VAL A 101 -2.43 -3.30 0.33
CA VAL A 101 -1.75 -3.86 -0.85
C VAL A 101 -0.32 -3.33 -0.97
N SER A 102 -0.10 -2.04 -0.74
CA SER A 102 1.22 -1.43 -0.79
C SER A 102 2.16 -1.97 0.28
N VAL A 103 1.70 -2.15 1.51
CA VAL A 103 2.53 -2.72 2.59
C VAL A 103 2.85 -4.18 2.30
N GLN A 104 1.87 -4.98 1.91
CA GLN A 104 2.08 -6.38 1.54
C GLN A 104 3.13 -6.50 0.44
N SER A 105 2.96 -5.79 -0.67
CA SER A 105 3.80 -5.90 -1.87
C SER A 105 5.17 -5.23 -1.68
N SER A 106 5.18 -3.93 -1.33
CA SER A 106 6.39 -3.10 -1.38
C SER A 106 7.24 -3.17 -0.11
N LEU A 107 6.61 -3.36 1.05
CA LEU A 107 7.32 -3.33 2.33
C LEU A 107 7.58 -4.74 2.90
N CYS A 108 6.78 -5.75 2.50
CA CYS A 108 6.94 -7.10 3.03
C CYS A 108 7.47 -8.08 1.97
N MET A 109 6.83 -8.22 0.83
CA MET A 109 7.27 -9.15 -0.22
C MET A 109 8.56 -8.67 -0.90
N TYR A 110 8.66 -7.39 -1.26
CA TYR A 110 9.85 -6.84 -1.91
C TYR A 110 11.16 -7.07 -1.12
N PRO A 111 11.27 -6.79 0.19
CA PRO A 111 12.50 -7.08 0.92
C PRO A 111 12.84 -8.57 1.00
N ILE A 112 11.87 -9.47 1.03
CA ILE A 112 12.12 -10.91 0.96
C ILE A 112 12.66 -11.28 -0.43
N HIS A 113 12.06 -10.75 -1.51
CA HIS A 113 12.54 -10.92 -2.87
C HIS A 113 13.97 -10.41 -3.06
N ALA A 114 14.23 -9.16 -2.67
CA ALA A 114 15.50 -8.49 -2.93
C ALA A 114 16.65 -8.98 -2.04
N TYR A 115 16.33 -9.36 -0.80
CA TYR A 115 17.35 -9.59 0.22
C TYR A 115 17.29 -10.95 0.92
N GLY A 116 16.25 -11.71 0.67
CA GLY A 116 16.09 -13.06 1.23
C GLY A 116 16.95 -14.10 0.55
N SER A 117 17.20 -15.20 1.24
CA SER A 117 17.75 -16.41 0.62
C SER A 117 16.73 -17.04 -0.33
N ASP A 118 17.16 -18.02 -1.11
CA ASP A 118 16.27 -18.72 -2.05
C ASP A 118 15.20 -19.51 -1.28
N GLU A 119 15.56 -20.11 -0.14
CA GLU A 119 14.64 -20.81 0.75
C GLU A 119 13.59 -19.86 1.34
N GLN A 120 14.02 -18.66 1.76
CA GLN A 120 13.09 -17.65 2.28
C GLN A 120 12.13 -17.17 1.20
N ARG A 121 12.59 -16.95 -0.03
CA ARG A 121 11.74 -16.56 -1.16
C ARG A 121 10.72 -17.66 -1.50
N GLN A 122 11.18 -18.90 -1.65
CA GLN A 122 10.32 -20.03 -1.98
C GLN A 122 9.28 -20.32 -0.88
N ARG A 123 9.63 -20.10 0.38
CA ARG A 123 8.72 -20.33 1.50
C ARG A 123 7.65 -19.25 1.62
N TRP A 124 8.02 -17.98 1.52
CA TRP A 124 7.16 -16.89 1.94
C TRP A 124 6.43 -16.22 0.79
N LEU A 125 7.08 -15.98 -0.35
CA LEU A 125 6.49 -15.15 -1.40
C LEU A 125 5.23 -15.75 -2.02
N PRO A 126 5.13 -17.05 -2.34
CA PRO A 126 3.90 -17.63 -2.87
C PRO A 126 2.73 -17.58 -1.88
N GLU A 127 3.00 -17.78 -0.58
CA GLU A 127 1.98 -17.72 0.47
C GLU A 127 1.46 -16.29 0.67
N MET A 128 2.36 -15.31 0.55
CA MET A 128 2.02 -13.90 0.66
C MET A 128 1.28 -13.40 -0.58
N ALA A 129 1.65 -13.84 -1.78
CA ALA A 129 0.96 -13.50 -3.03
C ALA A 129 -0.45 -14.07 -3.08
N ALA A 130 -0.65 -15.26 -2.54
CA ALA A 130 -1.96 -15.90 -2.41
C ALA A 130 -2.81 -15.33 -1.24
N GLY A 131 -2.30 -14.35 -0.50
CA GLY A 131 -3.01 -13.74 0.63
C GLY A 131 -3.16 -14.65 1.85
N ARG A 132 -2.52 -15.83 1.89
CA ARG A 132 -2.56 -16.74 3.04
C ARG A 132 -1.68 -16.27 4.19
N VAL A 133 -0.58 -15.57 3.88
CA VAL A 133 0.28 -14.92 4.86
C VAL A 133 0.28 -13.42 4.62
N ILE A 134 -0.19 -12.66 5.60
CA ILE A 134 -0.14 -11.20 5.58
C ILE A 134 1.14 -10.76 6.29
N GLY A 135 1.80 -9.77 5.70
CA GLY A 135 3.00 -9.16 6.26
C GLY A 135 2.75 -7.80 6.91
N CYS A 136 3.59 -7.48 7.90
CA CYS A 136 3.72 -6.12 8.41
C CYS A 136 5.19 -5.70 8.46
N PHE A 137 5.44 -4.36 8.48
CA PHE A 137 6.79 -3.81 8.37
C PHE A 137 7.14 -2.95 9.59
N GLY A 138 7.87 -3.55 10.54
CA GLY A 138 8.24 -2.95 11.81
C GLY A 138 9.56 -2.17 11.72
N LEU A 139 9.50 -0.92 11.26
CA LEU A 139 10.65 -0.01 11.20
C LEU A 139 10.49 1.13 12.23
N SER A 140 9.40 1.90 12.14
CA SER A 140 9.17 3.10 12.94
C SER A 140 8.97 2.79 14.41
N GLU A 141 9.46 3.69 15.27
CA GLU A 141 9.31 3.66 16.73
C GLU A 141 8.74 5.00 17.23
N ALA A 142 8.28 5.07 18.46
CA ALA A 142 7.67 6.28 19.01
C ALA A 142 8.59 7.51 18.91
N GLN A 143 9.89 7.33 19.13
CA GLN A 143 10.90 8.37 19.05
C GLN A 143 11.59 8.49 17.69
N GLY A 144 11.40 7.52 16.77
CA GLY A 144 12.16 7.40 15.52
C GLY A 144 11.28 7.14 14.30
N GLY A 145 10.48 8.12 13.86
CA GLY A 145 9.69 8.04 12.63
C GLY A 145 10.43 8.58 11.41
N SER A 146 10.78 9.86 11.44
CA SER A 146 11.52 10.54 10.35
C SER A 146 12.98 10.09 10.29
N ASP A 147 13.58 9.84 11.44
CA ASP A 147 14.93 9.27 11.57
C ASP A 147 14.85 7.82 12.06
N PRO A 148 14.73 6.84 11.17
CA PRO A 148 14.69 5.43 11.55
C PRO A 148 16.06 4.89 12.03
N ALA A 149 17.15 5.63 11.83
CA ALA A 149 18.46 5.26 12.35
C ALA A 149 18.53 5.38 13.88
N ALA A 150 17.67 6.22 14.47
CA ALA A 150 17.55 6.38 15.91
C ALA A 150 16.71 5.27 16.60
N MET A 151 16.39 4.18 15.89
CA MET A 151 15.64 3.06 16.49
C MET A 151 16.37 2.47 17.69
N THR A 152 15.60 2.06 18.69
CA THR A 152 16.09 1.47 19.95
C THR A 152 15.89 -0.05 20.03
N THR A 153 15.05 -0.63 19.15
CA THR A 153 14.88 -2.08 19.06
C THR A 153 16.23 -2.75 18.82
N ARG A 154 16.57 -3.73 19.67
CA ARG A 154 17.84 -4.45 19.62
C ARG A 154 17.63 -5.94 19.34
N ALA A 155 18.58 -6.51 18.63
CA ALA A 155 18.72 -7.95 18.46
C ALA A 155 20.13 -8.35 18.95
N VAL A 156 20.18 -9.24 19.92
CA VAL A 156 21.41 -9.76 20.52
C VAL A 156 21.60 -11.21 20.10
N ARG A 157 22.80 -11.59 19.72
CA ARG A 157 23.14 -12.97 19.33
C ARG A 157 22.95 -13.91 20.52
N GLU A 158 22.23 -15.01 20.29
CA GLU A 158 22.01 -16.07 21.30
C GLU A 158 21.99 -17.44 20.60
N GLY A 159 23.04 -18.24 20.84
CA GLY A 159 23.15 -19.54 20.22
C GLY A 159 23.14 -19.50 18.69
N ASP A 160 22.20 -20.21 18.09
CA ASP A 160 21.98 -20.29 16.66
C ASP A 160 20.97 -19.24 16.12
N GLY A 161 20.66 -18.22 16.93
CA GLY A 161 19.70 -17.19 16.57
C GLY A 161 19.94 -15.85 17.25
N TRP A 162 18.86 -15.12 17.48
CA TRP A 162 18.84 -13.76 17.97
C TRP A 162 17.70 -13.55 18.97
N ARG A 163 17.94 -12.79 20.02
CA ARG A 163 16.91 -12.27 20.93
C ARG A 163 16.57 -10.84 20.56
N LEU A 164 15.31 -10.61 20.24
CA LEU A 164 14.80 -9.30 19.89
C LEU A 164 14.03 -8.70 21.05
N ASN A 165 14.37 -7.43 21.37
CA ASN A 165 13.69 -6.62 22.37
C ASN A 165 13.41 -5.23 21.84
N GLY A 166 12.20 -4.70 22.05
CA GLY A 166 11.82 -3.36 21.64
C GLY A 166 10.35 -3.22 21.29
N ALA A 167 10.00 -2.06 20.72
CA ALA A 167 8.64 -1.77 20.30
C ALA A 167 8.64 -1.02 18.96
N LYS A 168 7.64 -1.27 18.14
CA LYS A 168 7.39 -0.56 16.88
C LYS A 168 6.02 0.11 16.93
N LEU A 169 5.90 1.27 16.30
CA LEU A 169 4.66 2.05 16.33
C LEU A 169 4.21 2.44 14.93
N TRP A 170 2.90 2.60 14.77
CA TRP A 170 2.23 2.94 13.50
C TRP A 170 2.42 1.87 12.42
N ILE A 171 2.35 0.60 12.79
CA ILE A 171 2.60 -0.51 11.87
C ILE A 171 1.31 -0.96 11.21
N THR A 172 1.23 -0.74 9.91
CA THR A 172 0.12 -1.23 9.08
C THR A 172 0.10 -2.75 9.08
N ASN A 173 -1.09 -3.33 9.15
CA ASN A 173 -1.37 -4.77 9.20
C ASN A 173 -0.87 -5.49 10.47
N GLY A 174 -0.39 -4.79 11.50
CA GLY A 174 0.30 -5.43 12.62
C GLY A 174 -0.47 -6.55 13.30
N SER A 175 -1.74 -6.34 13.65
CA SER A 175 -2.58 -7.33 14.35
C SER A 175 -3.16 -8.42 13.46
N ILE A 176 -3.11 -8.25 12.13
CA ILE A 176 -3.60 -9.24 11.17
C ILE A 176 -2.48 -9.99 10.45
N ALA A 177 -1.23 -9.61 10.73
CA ALA A 177 -0.06 -10.22 10.10
C ALA A 177 0.25 -11.61 10.68
N GLY A 178 0.66 -12.53 9.83
CA GLY A 178 1.31 -13.80 10.22
C GLY A 178 2.84 -13.70 10.19
N LEU A 179 3.39 -12.66 9.52
CA LEU A 179 4.82 -12.43 9.40
C LEU A 179 5.15 -10.95 9.59
N ALA A 180 6.06 -10.62 10.51
CA ALA A 180 6.57 -9.28 10.71
C ALA A 180 8.01 -9.16 10.21
N ILE A 181 8.29 -8.12 9.42
CA ILE A 181 9.65 -7.75 9.03
C ILE A 181 10.16 -6.71 10.01
N ILE A 182 10.97 -7.14 10.97
CA ILE A 182 11.45 -6.32 12.06
C ILE A 182 12.88 -5.84 11.80
N TRP A 183 13.07 -4.54 11.91
CA TRP A 183 14.37 -3.88 11.88
C TRP A 183 14.88 -3.70 13.31
N ALA A 184 16.11 -4.11 13.55
CA ALA A 184 16.74 -4.00 14.86
C ALA A 184 18.22 -3.68 14.76
N HIS A 185 18.76 -2.98 15.77
CA HIS A 185 20.18 -2.82 15.94
C HIS A 185 20.80 -4.12 16.45
N THR A 186 21.94 -4.48 15.86
CA THR A 186 22.88 -5.50 16.34
C THR A 186 24.23 -4.84 16.58
N ASP A 187 25.16 -5.57 17.15
CA ASP A 187 26.54 -5.08 17.32
C ASP A 187 27.23 -4.75 15.98
N ASP A 188 26.79 -5.43 14.90
CA ASP A 188 27.28 -5.20 13.52
C ASP A 188 26.42 -4.19 12.73
N GLY A 189 25.59 -3.38 13.41
CA GLY A 189 24.68 -2.41 12.79
C GLY A 189 23.26 -2.94 12.57
N VAL A 190 22.47 -2.23 11.77
CA VAL A 190 21.05 -2.56 11.58
C VAL A 190 20.87 -3.81 10.72
N ARG A 191 20.06 -4.76 11.21
CA ARG A 191 19.69 -6.00 10.53
C ARG A 191 18.17 -6.16 10.47
N ARG A 192 17.71 -7.14 9.68
CA ARG A 192 16.30 -7.45 9.47
C ARG A 192 16.00 -8.89 9.78
N PHE A 193 14.87 -9.08 10.40
CA PHE A 193 14.42 -10.38 10.88
C PHE A 193 13.00 -10.64 10.40
N LEU A 194 12.76 -11.82 9.88
CA LEU A 194 11.44 -12.36 9.63
C LEU A 194 10.94 -12.97 10.94
N VAL A 195 9.94 -12.37 11.55
CA VAL A 195 9.41 -12.78 12.85
C VAL A 195 7.99 -13.31 12.64
N GLY A 196 7.74 -14.56 12.98
CA GLY A 196 6.37 -15.09 13.09
C GLY A 196 5.62 -14.33 14.18
N THR A 197 4.41 -13.90 13.91
CA THR A 197 3.64 -13.14 14.91
C THR A 197 3.07 -14.02 16.03
N ASP A 198 3.16 -15.34 15.88
CA ASP A 198 2.87 -16.36 16.87
C ASP A 198 4.06 -16.69 17.81
N SER A 199 5.23 -16.05 17.58
CA SER A 199 6.41 -16.27 18.39
C SER A 199 6.19 -15.83 19.84
N ALA A 200 6.68 -16.61 20.79
CA ALA A 200 6.63 -16.26 22.22
C ALA A 200 7.30 -14.88 22.46
N GLY A 201 6.62 -14.01 23.20
CA GLY A 201 7.07 -12.65 23.47
C GLY A 201 6.71 -11.61 22.40
N PHE A 202 6.10 -12.01 21.27
CA PHE A 202 5.55 -11.06 20.28
C PHE A 202 4.11 -10.71 20.64
N SER A 203 3.77 -9.42 20.59
CA SER A 203 2.36 -8.98 20.65
C SER A 203 2.11 -7.77 19.77
N ALA A 204 0.86 -7.62 19.31
CA ALA A 204 0.41 -6.51 18.49
C ALA A 204 -0.91 -5.94 19.05
N HIS A 205 -1.00 -4.62 19.18
CA HIS A 205 -2.17 -3.93 19.69
C HIS A 205 -2.60 -2.82 18.73
N ASP A 206 -3.88 -2.81 18.35
CA ASP A 206 -4.40 -1.86 17.39
C ASP A 206 -4.53 -0.45 17.98
N ILE A 207 -4.20 0.53 17.14
CA ILE A 207 -4.40 1.95 17.41
C ILE A 207 -5.74 2.35 16.80
N GLY A 208 -6.75 2.46 17.65
CA GLY A 208 -8.11 2.86 17.30
C GLY A 208 -8.30 4.37 17.16
N HIS A 209 -9.54 4.77 16.87
CA HIS A 209 -9.99 6.18 16.83
C HIS A 209 -9.17 7.12 15.97
N LYS A 210 -8.64 6.61 14.85
CA LYS A 210 -7.90 7.43 13.88
C LYS A 210 -8.83 8.42 13.18
N MET A 211 -8.32 9.58 12.84
CA MET A 211 -9.06 10.62 12.09
C MET A 211 -9.22 10.29 10.61
N SER A 212 -8.23 9.59 10.04
CA SER A 212 -8.21 9.15 8.63
C SER A 212 -7.67 7.72 8.53
N LEU A 213 -7.72 7.11 7.34
CA LEU A 213 -7.27 5.73 7.12
C LEU A 213 -7.90 4.76 8.12
N ARG A 214 -9.18 4.99 8.45
CA ARG A 214 -9.87 4.27 9.52
C ARG A 214 -10.01 2.79 9.23
N THR A 215 -10.15 2.42 7.96
CA THR A 215 -10.18 1.03 7.47
C THR A 215 -8.81 0.34 7.47
N SER A 216 -7.70 1.08 7.52
CA SER A 216 -6.36 0.50 7.60
C SER A 216 -6.07 0.02 9.02
N VAL A 217 -5.77 -1.27 9.19
CA VAL A 217 -5.23 -1.80 10.44
C VAL A 217 -3.91 -1.10 10.74
N THR A 218 -3.77 -0.55 11.93
CA THR A 218 -2.56 0.14 12.37
C THR A 218 -2.27 -0.24 13.82
N SER A 219 -1.08 -0.75 14.12
CA SER A 219 -0.79 -1.35 15.42
C SER A 219 0.54 -0.85 16.01
N GLY A 220 0.66 -0.95 17.30
CA GLY A 220 1.93 -1.06 18.00
C GLY A 220 2.36 -2.53 18.06
N LEU A 221 3.63 -2.82 17.80
CA LEU A 221 4.22 -4.14 17.97
C LEU A 221 5.17 -4.12 19.18
N PHE A 222 5.14 -5.17 19.97
CA PHE A 222 6.00 -5.32 21.16
C PHE A 222 6.76 -6.64 21.07
N LEU A 223 8.04 -6.56 21.38
CA LEU A 223 8.99 -7.67 21.34
C LEU A 223 9.62 -7.78 22.73
N ASP A 224 9.27 -8.83 23.43
CA ASP A 224 9.83 -9.15 24.75
C ASP A 224 10.56 -10.50 24.68
N ASN A 225 11.89 -10.44 24.56
CA ASN A 225 12.75 -11.61 24.44
C ASN A 225 12.34 -12.58 23.31
N VAL A 226 11.90 -12.05 22.17
CA VAL A 226 11.49 -12.87 21.02
C VAL A 226 12.71 -13.55 20.41
N PHE A 227 12.72 -14.89 20.42
CA PHE A 227 13.78 -15.66 19.76
C PHE A 227 13.52 -15.80 18.27
N VAL A 228 14.54 -15.49 17.47
CA VAL A 228 14.49 -15.59 16.00
C VAL A 228 15.69 -16.40 15.52
N PRO A 229 15.50 -17.59 14.92
CA PRO A 229 16.60 -18.38 14.36
C PRO A 229 17.39 -17.61 13.28
N GLU A 230 18.69 -17.89 13.14
CA GLU A 230 19.56 -17.22 12.15
C GLU A 230 19.00 -17.32 10.73
N GLN A 231 18.38 -18.43 10.36
CA GLN A 231 17.76 -18.67 9.05
C GLN A 231 16.58 -17.72 8.76
N MET A 232 16.06 -17.03 9.77
CA MET A 232 14.99 -16.02 9.63
C MET A 232 15.55 -14.60 9.54
N ARG A 233 16.86 -14.40 9.59
CA ARG A 233 17.51 -13.13 9.27
C ARG A 233 17.65 -12.99 7.75
N LEU A 234 17.33 -11.82 7.18
CA LEU A 234 17.52 -11.57 5.76
C LEU A 234 19.02 -11.38 5.45
N PRO A 235 19.67 -12.31 4.72
CA PRO A 235 21.13 -12.37 4.67
C PRO A 235 21.77 -11.28 3.81
N ARG A 236 21.10 -10.86 2.72
CA ARG A 236 21.67 -9.92 1.73
C ARG A 236 21.48 -8.45 2.09
N ALA A 237 21.01 -8.17 3.28
CA ALA A 237 20.64 -6.84 3.71
C ALA A 237 21.61 -6.31 4.74
N ALA A 238 22.47 -5.37 4.36
CA ALA A 238 23.35 -4.66 5.26
C ALA A 238 23.09 -3.15 5.21
N GLY A 239 23.12 -2.49 6.38
CA GLY A 239 23.08 -1.04 6.53
C GLY A 239 21.71 -0.40 6.25
N SER A 240 21.70 0.94 6.24
CA SER A 240 20.49 1.77 6.10
C SER A 240 19.96 1.92 4.67
N LYS A 241 20.70 1.51 3.64
CA LYS A 241 20.26 1.64 2.23
C LYS A 241 19.03 0.79 1.91
N ALA A 242 18.90 -0.35 2.55
CA ALA A 242 17.85 -1.29 2.24
C ALA A 242 16.46 -0.93 2.80
N PRO A 243 16.28 -0.32 4.03
CA PRO A 243 14.97 0.23 4.40
C PRO A 243 14.53 1.36 3.49
N LEU A 244 15.48 2.15 2.97
CA LEU A 244 15.18 3.25 2.07
C LEU A 244 14.69 2.77 0.70
N SER A 245 15.23 1.67 0.15
CA SER A 245 14.74 1.09 -1.11
C SER A 245 13.30 0.58 -0.99
N CYS A 246 12.95 -0.09 0.11
CA CYS A 246 11.56 -0.52 0.37
C CYS A 246 10.61 0.69 0.45
N ARG A 247 11.03 1.76 1.14
CA ARG A 247 10.24 3.00 1.23
C ARG A 247 10.05 3.69 -0.12
N ASN A 248 11.04 3.64 -1.02
CA ASN A 248 10.91 4.22 -2.36
C ASN A 248 9.83 3.49 -3.17
N GLN A 249 9.79 2.16 -3.11
CA GLN A 249 8.71 1.37 -3.74
C GLN A 249 7.33 1.76 -3.18
N ALA A 250 7.20 1.90 -1.86
CA ALA A 250 5.94 2.29 -1.24
C ALA A 250 5.53 3.73 -1.61
N ARG A 251 6.47 4.68 -1.67
CA ARG A 251 6.21 6.07 -2.06
C ARG A 251 5.72 6.19 -3.49
N TYR A 252 6.21 5.35 -4.40
CA TYR A 252 5.72 5.29 -5.76
C TYR A 252 4.22 5.00 -5.80
N GLY A 253 3.77 3.94 -5.11
CA GLY A 253 2.34 3.61 -5.03
C GLY A 253 1.50 4.70 -4.34
N ILE A 254 2.04 5.40 -3.33
CA ILE A 254 1.35 6.52 -2.68
C ILE A 254 1.15 7.70 -3.65
N ALA A 255 2.14 8.01 -4.48
CA ALA A 255 2.03 9.11 -5.45
C ALA A 255 0.90 8.87 -6.46
N TRP A 256 0.77 7.64 -6.97
CA TRP A 256 -0.35 7.24 -7.82
C TRP A 256 -1.68 7.21 -7.05
N GLY A 257 -1.68 6.71 -5.83
CA GLY A 257 -2.84 6.69 -4.96
C GLY A 257 -3.44 8.09 -4.76
N ALA A 258 -2.60 9.10 -4.53
CA ALA A 258 -3.06 10.48 -4.36
C ALA A 258 -3.88 10.99 -5.57
N ILE A 259 -3.55 10.53 -6.80
CA ILE A 259 -4.34 10.82 -8.00
C ILE A 259 -5.71 10.13 -7.91
N GLY A 260 -5.75 8.88 -7.47
CA GLY A 260 -7.01 8.14 -7.28
C GLY A 260 -7.95 8.82 -6.31
N ALA A 261 -7.44 9.26 -5.16
CA ALA A 261 -8.22 10.04 -4.20
C ALA A 261 -8.74 11.36 -4.79
N ALA A 262 -7.90 12.07 -5.56
CA ALA A 262 -8.33 13.31 -6.23
C ALA A 262 -9.43 13.06 -7.28
N VAL A 263 -9.33 11.96 -8.04
CA VAL A 263 -10.36 11.52 -9.00
C VAL A 263 -11.67 11.21 -8.28
N ALA A 264 -11.63 10.48 -7.15
CA ALA A 264 -12.82 10.20 -6.35
C ALA A 264 -13.50 11.49 -5.89
N CYS A 265 -12.75 12.42 -5.31
CA CYS A 265 -13.28 13.72 -4.86
C CYS A 265 -13.91 14.52 -6.02
N LEU A 266 -13.28 14.53 -7.20
CA LEU A 266 -13.83 15.23 -8.36
C LEU A 266 -15.14 14.59 -8.84
N ARG A 267 -15.19 13.25 -8.94
CA ARG A 267 -16.40 12.52 -9.39
C ARG A 267 -17.59 12.80 -8.46
N GLU A 268 -17.38 12.70 -7.15
CA GLU A 268 -18.41 13.01 -6.15
C GLU A 268 -18.87 14.47 -6.24
N ALA A 269 -17.92 15.41 -6.35
CA ALA A 269 -18.26 16.83 -6.47
C ALA A 269 -19.05 17.13 -7.76
N LEU A 270 -18.72 16.51 -8.89
CA LEU A 270 -19.43 16.64 -10.15
C LEU A 270 -20.85 16.07 -10.08
N ALA A 271 -20.98 14.85 -9.53
CA ALA A 271 -22.28 14.18 -9.36
C ALA A 271 -23.20 15.04 -8.48
N TYR A 272 -22.75 15.37 -7.29
CA TYR A 272 -23.55 16.19 -6.36
C TYR A 272 -23.91 17.57 -6.95
N ALA A 273 -22.96 18.27 -7.55
CA ALA A 273 -23.21 19.60 -8.12
C ALA A 273 -24.15 19.55 -9.35
N GLY A 274 -24.20 18.42 -10.07
CA GLY A 274 -25.13 18.17 -11.16
C GLY A 274 -26.56 17.94 -10.69
N GLU A 275 -26.73 17.26 -9.55
CA GLU A 275 -28.04 16.89 -8.99
C GLU A 275 -28.64 17.94 -8.07
N ARG A 276 -27.79 18.62 -7.28
CA ARG A 276 -28.25 19.61 -6.30
C ARG A 276 -28.86 20.83 -6.96
N ILE A 277 -30.15 21.05 -6.78
CA ILE A 277 -30.88 22.21 -7.30
C ILE A 277 -30.84 23.36 -6.29
N LEU A 278 -30.38 24.53 -6.75
CA LEU A 278 -30.43 25.82 -6.02
C LEU A 278 -30.94 26.90 -6.95
N PHE A 279 -31.88 27.70 -6.48
CA PHE A 279 -32.51 28.78 -7.28
C PHE A 279 -33.04 28.29 -8.63
N GLY A 280 -33.66 27.09 -8.66
CA GLY A 280 -34.29 26.49 -9.84
C GLY A 280 -33.31 25.92 -10.90
N ARG A 281 -32.02 25.80 -10.59
CA ARG A 281 -30.98 25.24 -11.49
C ARG A 281 -29.95 24.41 -10.74
N PRO A 282 -29.24 23.48 -11.42
CA PRO A 282 -28.17 22.73 -10.81
C PRO A 282 -27.08 23.63 -10.18
N LEU A 283 -26.50 23.21 -9.06
CA LEU A 283 -25.38 23.91 -8.42
C LEU A 283 -24.21 24.10 -9.39
N ALA A 284 -23.93 23.12 -10.24
CA ALA A 284 -22.93 23.19 -11.30
C ALA A 284 -23.16 24.34 -12.31
N ALA A 285 -24.37 24.87 -12.41
CA ALA A 285 -24.66 26.01 -13.28
C ALA A 285 -24.19 27.37 -12.68
N THR A 286 -23.80 27.41 -11.41
CA THR A 286 -23.27 28.60 -10.76
C THR A 286 -21.81 28.84 -11.13
N GLN A 287 -21.40 30.11 -11.29
CA GLN A 287 -20.02 30.45 -11.65
C GLN A 287 -19.02 29.96 -10.59
N SER A 288 -19.35 30.10 -9.32
CA SER A 288 -18.49 29.66 -8.21
C SER A 288 -18.21 28.16 -8.23
N ALA A 289 -19.26 27.33 -8.46
CA ALA A 289 -19.08 25.88 -8.57
C ALA A 289 -18.25 25.50 -9.81
N ARG A 290 -18.56 26.12 -10.96
CA ARG A 290 -17.79 25.84 -12.20
C ARG A 290 -16.32 26.15 -12.07
N ILE A 291 -15.94 27.27 -11.44
CA ILE A 291 -14.54 27.62 -11.21
C ILE A 291 -13.86 26.55 -10.35
N LYS A 292 -14.50 26.13 -9.26
CA LYS A 292 -13.94 25.10 -8.37
C LYS A 292 -13.78 23.76 -9.07
N LEU A 293 -14.80 23.29 -9.78
CA LEU A 293 -14.76 22.02 -10.49
C LEU A 293 -13.70 22.03 -11.60
N ALA A 294 -13.59 23.12 -12.35
CA ALA A 294 -12.55 23.30 -13.36
C ALA A 294 -11.14 23.32 -12.75
N ASP A 295 -10.95 23.94 -11.59
CA ASP A 295 -9.66 23.96 -10.88
C ASP A 295 -9.31 22.56 -10.34
N MET A 296 -10.27 21.81 -9.80
CA MET A 296 -10.08 20.42 -9.38
C MET A 296 -9.64 19.56 -10.57
N ALA A 297 -10.37 19.59 -11.68
CA ALA A 297 -10.05 18.81 -12.87
C ALA A 297 -8.65 19.15 -13.44
N ARG A 298 -8.31 20.45 -13.51
CA ARG A 298 -7.00 20.90 -13.99
C ARG A 298 -5.83 20.48 -13.08
N ARG A 299 -6.08 20.30 -11.79
CA ARG A 299 -5.05 19.92 -10.81
C ARG A 299 -4.83 18.42 -10.71
N ILE A 300 -5.68 17.59 -11.31
CA ILE A 300 -5.41 16.16 -11.43
C ILE A 300 -4.29 16.01 -12.45
N PRO A 301 -3.06 15.65 -12.03
CA PRO A 301 -1.94 15.61 -12.96
C PRO A 301 -2.13 14.46 -13.95
N PRO A 302 -1.76 14.66 -15.23
CA PRO A 302 -1.64 13.53 -16.13
C PRO A 302 -0.57 12.57 -15.60
N PRO A 303 -0.76 11.25 -15.73
CA PRO A 303 0.25 10.25 -15.34
C PRO A 303 1.64 10.47 -15.96
N SER A 304 1.74 11.18 -17.10
CA SER A 304 3.01 11.58 -17.72
C SER A 304 3.81 12.61 -16.91
N CYS A 305 3.17 13.37 -16.01
CA CYS A 305 3.83 14.25 -15.04
C CYS A 305 4.02 13.54 -13.68
N SER A 306 3.53 12.34 -13.54
CA SER A 306 3.68 11.46 -12.39
C SER A 306 5.02 10.72 -12.44
N PRO A 307 5.43 10.10 -11.34
CA PRO A 307 6.75 9.55 -11.08
C PRO A 307 7.34 8.55 -12.11
N CYS A 308 6.73 8.35 -13.28
CA CYS A 308 7.39 7.65 -14.39
C CYS A 308 8.75 8.27 -14.76
N SER A 309 8.94 9.58 -14.51
CA SER A 309 10.24 10.27 -14.69
C SER A 309 11.19 10.11 -13.51
N LEU A 310 10.77 9.49 -12.41
CA LEU A 310 11.58 9.26 -11.21
C LEU A 310 12.15 7.83 -11.14
N GLY A 311 11.86 6.99 -12.12
CA GLY A 311 12.27 5.58 -12.18
C GLY A 311 13.22 5.24 -13.33
N ALA A 312 13.81 6.22 -14.01
CA ALA A 312 14.86 6.01 -15.01
C ALA A 312 16.24 6.18 -14.38
#